data_3085e42d66320b4fec3f1ef233f01a40
#
_entry.id   3085e42d66320b4fec3f1ef233f01a40
#
_cell.length_a   1.000
_cell.length_b   1.000
_cell.length_c   1.000
_cell.angle_alpha   90.00
_cell.angle_beta   90.00
_cell.angle_gamma   90.00
#
_symmetry.space_group_name_H-M   'P 1'
#
loop_
_entity.id
_entity.type
_entity.pdbx_description
1 polymer ?
#
loop_
_entity_poly.entity_id
_entity_poly.type
_entity_poly.pdbx_seq_one_letter_code
_entity_poly.pdbx_strand_id
1 'polypeptide(L)'
;MHLKDKVAVVTGAASGIGKEIARTFADAGAKVAIADLNAAAAHAAADELNSPGPRAIAVAMDVTRESDVDSGMAAVVSAFGRIDVLVSNAGIQIVAPLDEFPFAEWKRLLAIHLDGAFLTTRAALRQMYKQRGGTIIYMGSVHSKEASVLKAPYVTAKHGLIGLAKVVAKEGARHGVRANVICPGFVRTPLVDKQIPEQAQKLGISEEAVVKDIMLAETVDGEFTTIEDVAQVALFLASFKSNALTGQSVVVSHGWFMQ
;
A
#
# COMPACT_ATOMS: atom_id res chain seq x y z
N MET A 1 -17.44 2.84 -10.96
CA MET A 1 -16.30 3.63 -10.47
C MET A 1 -15.35 3.86 -11.65
N HIS A 2 -14.90 5.11 -11.90
CA HIS A 2 -14.08 5.45 -13.06
C HIS A 2 -12.94 6.37 -12.63
N LEU A 3 -11.76 6.12 -13.21
CA LEU A 3 -10.56 6.94 -13.07
C LEU A 3 -10.10 7.52 -14.42
N LYS A 4 -11.05 7.71 -15.36
CA LYS A 4 -10.75 8.28 -16.67
C LYS A 4 -9.99 9.61 -16.51
N ASP A 5 -8.92 9.77 -17.27
CA ASP A 5 -8.04 10.95 -17.27
C ASP A 5 -7.31 11.22 -15.93
N LYS A 6 -7.31 10.26 -14.99
CA LYS A 6 -6.56 10.32 -13.75
C LYS A 6 -5.20 9.66 -13.89
N VAL A 7 -4.24 10.15 -13.10
CA VAL A 7 -2.89 9.60 -13.01
C VAL A 7 -2.69 9.05 -11.60
N ALA A 8 -2.35 7.77 -11.52
CA ALA A 8 -2.09 7.09 -10.27
C ALA A 8 -0.61 6.66 -10.17
N VAL A 9 -0.01 6.85 -9.01
CA VAL A 9 1.29 6.29 -8.65
C VAL A 9 1.04 5.21 -7.60
N VAL A 10 1.54 4.00 -7.85
CA VAL A 10 1.45 2.89 -6.89
C VAL A 10 2.86 2.41 -6.57
N THR A 11 3.25 2.44 -5.29
CA THR A 11 4.56 1.97 -4.84
C THR A 11 4.52 0.49 -4.47
N GLY A 12 5.62 -0.24 -4.72
CA GLY A 12 5.65 -1.71 -4.57
C GLY A 12 4.67 -2.39 -5.54
N ALA A 13 4.56 -1.86 -6.76
CA ALA A 13 3.53 -2.25 -7.71
C ALA A 13 3.98 -3.29 -8.75
N ALA A 14 5.19 -3.82 -8.62
CA ALA A 14 5.67 -4.88 -9.51
C ALA A 14 5.02 -6.26 -9.21
N SER A 15 4.38 -6.42 -8.04
CA SER A 15 3.77 -7.69 -7.61
C SER A 15 2.64 -7.51 -6.60
N GLY A 16 1.93 -8.60 -6.30
CA GLY A 16 0.95 -8.70 -5.20
C GLY A 16 -0.14 -7.62 -5.24
N ILE A 17 -0.49 -7.09 -4.07
CA ILE A 17 -1.56 -6.10 -3.89
C ILE A 17 -1.31 -4.85 -4.75
N GLY A 18 -0.07 -4.34 -4.77
CA GLY A 18 0.26 -3.14 -5.53
C GLY A 18 0.04 -3.31 -7.04
N LYS A 19 0.44 -4.46 -7.61
CA LYS A 19 0.22 -4.78 -9.03
C LYS A 19 -1.27 -4.89 -9.34
N GLU A 20 -2.05 -5.53 -8.48
CA GLU A 20 -3.49 -5.66 -8.68
C GLU A 20 -4.23 -4.32 -8.59
N ILE A 21 -3.84 -3.45 -7.65
CA ILE A 21 -4.37 -2.07 -7.58
C ILE A 21 -4.04 -1.31 -8.87
N ALA A 22 -2.80 -1.41 -9.34
CA ALA A 22 -2.37 -0.76 -10.59
C ALA A 22 -3.18 -1.23 -11.79
N ARG A 23 -3.43 -2.56 -11.92
CA ARG A 23 -4.27 -3.17 -12.94
C ARG A 23 -5.71 -2.64 -12.87
N THR A 24 -6.31 -2.73 -11.68
CA THR A 24 -7.68 -2.26 -11.44
C THR A 24 -7.85 -0.78 -11.78
N PHE A 25 -6.86 0.07 -11.47
CA PHE A 25 -6.91 1.49 -11.81
C PHE A 25 -6.76 1.73 -13.32
N ALA A 26 -5.87 0.99 -13.99
CA ALA A 26 -5.72 1.06 -15.44
C ALA A 26 -7.01 0.63 -16.16
N ASP A 27 -7.68 -0.43 -15.70
CA ASP A 27 -8.95 -0.91 -16.23
C ASP A 27 -10.10 0.08 -15.96
N ALA A 28 -10.01 0.86 -14.87
CA ALA A 28 -10.92 1.97 -14.60
C ALA A 28 -10.62 3.24 -15.42
N GLY A 29 -9.60 3.22 -16.30
CA GLY A 29 -9.25 4.30 -17.22
C GLY A 29 -8.16 5.25 -16.73
N ALA A 30 -7.44 4.93 -15.65
CA ALA A 30 -6.29 5.71 -15.21
C ALA A 30 -5.04 5.46 -16.06
N LYS A 31 -4.16 6.46 -16.11
CA LYS A 31 -2.75 6.24 -16.39
C LYS A 31 -2.03 5.89 -15.10
N VAL A 32 -1.15 4.88 -15.12
CA VAL A 32 -0.56 4.33 -13.90
C VAL A 32 0.96 4.33 -13.97
N ALA A 33 1.60 4.79 -12.91
CA ALA A 33 3.04 4.62 -12.69
C ALA A 33 3.26 3.43 -11.74
N ILE A 34 3.93 2.40 -12.25
CA ILE A 34 4.38 1.22 -11.52
C ILE A 34 5.71 1.57 -10.86
N ALA A 35 5.66 2.01 -9.60
CA ALA A 35 6.85 2.38 -8.86
C ALA A 35 7.33 1.20 -8.00
N ASP A 36 8.56 0.75 -8.25
CA ASP A 36 9.13 -0.39 -7.53
C ASP A 36 10.66 -0.29 -7.45
N LEU A 37 11.23 -0.89 -6.40
CA LEU A 37 12.68 -1.03 -6.25
C LEU A 37 13.28 -1.91 -7.36
N ASN A 38 12.54 -2.96 -7.77
CA ASN A 38 12.91 -3.85 -8.84
C ASN A 38 12.49 -3.27 -10.19
N ALA A 39 13.38 -2.52 -10.83
CA ALA A 39 13.13 -1.87 -12.11
C ALA A 39 12.68 -2.84 -13.22
N ALA A 40 13.29 -4.03 -13.31
CA ALA A 40 12.94 -5.02 -14.34
C ALA A 40 11.51 -5.54 -14.14
N ALA A 41 11.12 -5.85 -12.90
CA ALA A 41 9.77 -6.28 -12.59
C ALA A 41 8.73 -5.15 -12.78
N ALA A 42 9.11 -3.90 -12.49
CA ALA A 42 8.25 -2.73 -12.77
C ALA A 42 7.99 -2.55 -14.26
N HIS A 43 9.04 -2.71 -15.10
CA HIS A 43 8.88 -2.69 -16.56
C HIS A 43 7.97 -3.80 -17.06
N ALA A 44 8.18 -5.04 -16.63
CA ALA A 44 7.33 -6.16 -17.02
C ALA A 44 5.86 -5.92 -16.65
N ALA A 45 5.58 -5.42 -15.44
CA ALA A 45 4.23 -5.10 -15.00
C ALA A 45 3.60 -3.93 -15.79
N ALA A 46 4.39 -2.92 -16.15
CA ALA A 46 3.92 -1.81 -17.00
C ALA A 46 3.61 -2.28 -18.43
N ASP A 47 4.44 -3.16 -19.00
CA ASP A 47 4.24 -3.72 -20.34
C ASP A 47 2.95 -4.56 -20.42
N GLU A 48 2.66 -5.36 -19.39
CA GLU A 48 1.38 -6.10 -19.30
C GLU A 48 0.17 -5.14 -19.33
N LEU A 49 0.24 -3.99 -18.65
CA LEU A 49 -0.84 -3.01 -18.62
C LEU A 49 -0.97 -2.19 -19.92
N ASN A 50 0.09 -2.12 -20.71
CA ASN A 50 0.12 -1.35 -21.96
C ASN A 50 -0.51 -2.07 -23.15
N SER A 51 -1.05 -3.27 -22.99
CA SER A 51 -1.85 -3.94 -24.01
C SER A 51 -3.34 -3.69 -23.72
N PRO A 52 -4.12 -2.97 -24.59
CA PRO A 52 -3.88 -2.58 -25.97
C PRO A 52 -3.38 -1.13 -26.22
N GLY A 53 -2.82 -0.42 -25.28
CA GLY A 53 -2.35 0.95 -25.50
C GLY A 53 -1.59 1.53 -24.31
N PRO A 54 -0.83 2.62 -24.49
CA PRO A 54 0.05 3.18 -23.45
C PRO A 54 -0.75 3.75 -22.28
N ARG A 55 -0.86 2.98 -21.20
CA ARG A 55 -1.56 3.35 -19.96
C ARG A 55 -0.64 3.36 -18.73
N ALA A 56 0.53 2.76 -18.84
CA ALA A 56 1.44 2.62 -17.71
C ALA A 56 2.88 2.96 -18.05
N ILE A 57 3.60 3.44 -17.06
CA ILE A 57 5.07 3.60 -17.08
C ILE A 57 5.67 2.88 -15.87
N ALA A 58 6.88 2.37 -16.05
CA ALA A 58 7.70 1.87 -14.96
C ALA A 58 8.54 3.00 -14.36
N VAL A 59 8.65 3.01 -13.04
CA VAL A 59 9.45 3.97 -12.29
C VAL A 59 10.31 3.20 -11.29
N ALA A 60 11.62 3.11 -11.53
CA ALA A 60 12.55 2.57 -10.53
C ALA A 60 12.58 3.52 -9.33
N MET A 61 12.21 3.05 -8.14
CA MET A 61 12.08 3.90 -6.95
C MET A 61 12.38 3.10 -5.68
N ASP A 62 13.44 3.48 -4.99
CA ASP A 62 13.62 3.14 -3.58
C ASP A 62 12.88 4.18 -2.74
N VAL A 63 11.78 3.78 -2.11
CA VAL A 63 10.95 4.68 -1.29
C VAL A 63 11.69 5.22 -0.05
N THR A 64 12.80 4.59 0.35
CA THR A 64 13.62 5.05 1.49
C THR A 64 14.61 6.14 1.10
N ARG A 65 14.74 6.45 -0.19
CA ARG A 65 15.69 7.44 -0.72
C ARG A 65 14.96 8.64 -1.27
N GLU A 66 15.14 9.79 -0.64
CA GLU A 66 14.49 11.04 -1.04
C GLU A 66 14.73 11.39 -2.52
N SER A 67 15.97 11.24 -3.00
CA SER A 67 16.34 11.50 -4.40
C SER A 67 15.59 10.63 -5.39
N ASP A 68 15.39 9.35 -5.07
CA ASP A 68 14.71 8.38 -5.94
C ASP A 68 13.21 8.69 -5.99
N VAL A 69 12.62 9.06 -4.84
CA VAL A 69 11.22 9.47 -4.76
C VAL A 69 10.99 10.76 -5.53
N ASP A 70 11.81 11.78 -5.32
CA ASP A 70 11.65 13.08 -6.01
C ASP A 70 11.84 12.93 -7.53
N SER A 71 12.85 12.18 -7.98
CA SER A 71 13.07 11.92 -9.42
C SER A 71 11.97 11.05 -10.04
N GLY A 72 11.50 10.04 -9.33
CA GLY A 72 10.41 9.18 -9.79
C GLY A 72 9.09 9.94 -9.94
N MET A 73 8.73 10.77 -8.96
CA MET A 73 7.53 11.62 -9.05
C MET A 73 7.64 12.66 -10.16
N ALA A 74 8.84 13.23 -10.37
CA ALA A 74 9.09 14.13 -11.50
C ALA A 74 8.94 13.43 -12.86
N ALA A 75 9.41 12.19 -12.99
CA ALA A 75 9.21 11.38 -14.19
C ALA A 75 7.72 11.13 -14.49
N VAL A 76 6.90 10.84 -13.47
CA VAL A 76 5.44 10.69 -13.63
C VAL A 76 4.81 12.00 -14.11
N VAL A 77 5.16 13.13 -13.51
CA VAL A 77 4.65 14.44 -13.92
C VAL A 77 5.11 14.78 -15.35
N SER A 78 6.34 14.46 -15.73
CA SER A 78 6.84 14.64 -17.11
C SER A 78 6.06 13.81 -18.11
N ALA A 79 5.75 12.56 -17.80
CA ALA A 79 5.05 11.64 -18.70
C ALA A 79 3.54 11.92 -18.81
N PHE A 80 2.89 12.28 -17.70
CA PHE A 80 1.43 12.35 -17.63
C PHE A 80 0.88 13.73 -17.23
N GLY A 81 1.72 14.66 -16.83
CA GLY A 81 1.36 16.06 -16.53
C GLY A 81 0.80 16.29 -15.13
N ARG A 82 0.44 15.22 -14.38
CA ARG A 82 -0.25 15.32 -13.09
C ARG A 82 -0.06 14.09 -12.21
N ILE A 83 -0.49 14.19 -10.95
CA ILE A 83 -0.64 13.05 -10.02
C ILE A 83 -1.96 13.23 -9.29
N ASP A 84 -2.94 12.36 -9.53
CA ASP A 84 -4.27 12.42 -8.89
C ASP A 84 -4.40 11.46 -7.73
N VAL A 85 -3.74 10.31 -7.82
CA VAL A 85 -3.80 9.27 -6.79
C VAL A 85 -2.38 8.81 -6.45
N LEU A 86 -2.08 8.74 -5.16
CA LEU A 86 -0.92 8.03 -4.63
C LEU A 86 -1.41 6.83 -3.82
N VAL A 87 -0.92 5.64 -4.14
CA VAL A 87 -1.06 4.46 -3.28
C VAL A 87 0.31 4.14 -2.68
N SER A 88 0.50 4.46 -1.41
CA SER A 88 1.69 4.12 -0.64
C SER A 88 1.55 2.69 -0.12
N ASN A 89 2.03 1.72 -0.94
CA ASN A 89 1.85 0.29 -0.71
C ASN A 89 3.17 -0.44 -0.44
N ALA A 90 4.32 0.06 -0.89
CA ALA A 90 5.63 -0.59 -0.69
C ALA A 90 5.83 -1.00 0.78
N GLY A 91 6.25 -2.24 0.98
CA GLY A 91 6.42 -2.78 2.33
C GLY A 91 7.07 -4.14 2.34
N ILE A 92 7.61 -4.50 3.50
CA ILE A 92 8.18 -5.80 3.82
C ILE A 92 7.63 -6.33 5.14
N GLN A 93 7.85 -7.60 5.41
CA GLN A 93 7.57 -8.20 6.71
C GLN A 93 8.77 -9.00 7.19
N ILE A 94 9.06 -8.89 8.48
CA ILE A 94 10.08 -9.64 9.19
C ILE A 94 9.46 -10.09 10.50
N VAL A 95 9.57 -11.37 10.83
CA VAL A 95 9.02 -11.96 12.05
C VAL A 95 10.15 -12.37 12.98
N ALA A 96 10.13 -11.85 14.21
CA ALA A 96 11.04 -12.24 15.29
C ALA A 96 10.45 -11.85 16.65
N PRO A 97 10.81 -12.53 17.76
CA PRO A 97 10.51 -12.08 19.10
C PRO A 97 11.05 -10.65 19.32
N LEU A 98 10.34 -9.86 20.13
CA LEU A 98 10.71 -8.44 20.33
C LEU A 98 12.09 -8.28 20.97
N ASP A 99 12.41 -9.11 21.94
CA ASP A 99 13.70 -9.11 22.67
C ASP A 99 14.88 -9.60 21.81
N GLU A 100 14.62 -10.36 20.74
CA GLU A 100 15.62 -10.83 19.78
C GLU A 100 15.63 -10.05 18.47
N PHE A 101 14.75 -9.03 18.32
CA PHE A 101 14.57 -8.36 17.03
C PHE A 101 15.80 -7.52 16.66
N PRO A 102 16.50 -7.80 15.52
CA PRO A 102 17.70 -7.06 15.15
C PRO A 102 17.39 -5.59 14.90
N PHE A 103 18.12 -4.68 15.56
CA PHE A 103 17.87 -3.24 15.43
C PHE A 103 18.02 -2.71 13.99
N ALA A 104 18.93 -3.29 13.21
CA ALA A 104 19.07 -2.94 11.79
C ALA A 104 17.79 -3.26 10.98
N GLU A 105 17.17 -4.42 11.23
CA GLU A 105 15.92 -4.82 10.58
C GLU A 105 14.72 -4.02 11.06
N TRP A 106 14.70 -3.64 12.35
CA TRP A 106 13.73 -2.67 12.88
C TRP A 106 13.78 -1.36 12.09
N LYS A 107 14.98 -0.75 11.98
CA LYS A 107 15.16 0.50 11.22
C LYS A 107 14.80 0.35 9.75
N ARG A 108 15.21 -0.75 9.12
CA ARG A 108 14.94 -1.03 7.72
C ARG A 108 13.43 -1.10 7.45
N LEU A 109 12.68 -1.80 8.31
CA LEU A 109 11.24 -1.92 8.14
C LEU A 109 10.55 -0.57 8.34
N LEU A 110 10.91 0.20 9.37
CA LEU A 110 10.34 1.53 9.59
C LEU A 110 10.68 2.49 8.45
N ALA A 111 11.91 2.45 7.92
CA ALA A 111 12.31 3.26 6.78
C ALA A 111 11.44 2.99 5.54
N ILE A 112 11.15 1.72 5.24
CA ILE A 112 10.30 1.39 4.09
C ILE A 112 8.85 1.82 4.32
N HIS A 113 8.28 1.49 5.48
CA HIS A 113 6.85 1.70 5.73
C HIS A 113 6.49 3.12 6.15
N LEU A 114 7.30 3.80 6.97
CA LEU A 114 7.00 5.13 7.50
C LEU A 114 7.75 6.23 6.75
N ASP A 115 9.08 6.14 6.65
CA ASP A 115 9.84 7.17 5.95
C ASP A 115 9.48 7.17 4.44
N GLY A 116 9.31 5.97 3.85
CA GLY A 116 8.85 5.83 2.46
C GLY A 116 7.45 6.39 2.23
N ALA A 117 6.51 6.15 3.17
CA ALA A 117 5.18 6.76 3.09
C ALA A 117 5.24 8.27 3.23
N PHE A 118 6.07 8.79 4.13
CA PHE A 118 6.27 10.24 4.29
C PHE A 118 6.88 10.86 3.03
N LEU A 119 7.97 10.31 2.50
CA LEU A 119 8.66 10.84 1.33
C LEU A 119 7.76 10.89 0.09
N THR A 120 7.08 9.78 -0.21
CA THR A 120 6.16 9.68 -1.33
C THR A 120 4.95 10.60 -1.18
N THR A 121 4.40 10.72 0.04
CA THR A 121 3.33 11.66 0.37
C THR A 121 3.75 13.09 0.14
N ARG A 122 4.90 13.51 0.70
CA ARG A 122 5.41 14.86 0.57
C ARG A 122 5.62 15.24 -0.90
N ALA A 123 6.20 14.37 -1.71
CA ALA A 123 6.42 14.60 -3.13
C ALA A 123 5.10 14.69 -3.90
N ALA A 124 4.14 13.80 -3.63
CA ALA A 124 2.81 13.85 -4.25
C ALA A 124 2.03 15.12 -3.86
N LEU A 125 2.06 15.51 -2.57
CA LEU A 125 1.36 16.70 -2.08
C LEU A 125 1.85 17.99 -2.77
N ARG A 126 3.14 18.12 -3.05
CA ARG A 126 3.69 19.26 -3.80
C ARG A 126 3.01 19.45 -5.16
N GLN A 127 2.65 18.35 -5.82
CA GLN A 127 1.93 18.38 -7.09
C GLN A 127 0.42 18.52 -6.88
N MET A 128 -0.18 17.77 -5.97
CA MET A 128 -1.62 17.78 -5.68
C MET A 128 -2.09 19.16 -5.19
N TYR A 129 -1.27 19.88 -4.43
CA TYR A 129 -1.61 21.24 -3.96
C TYR A 129 -1.67 22.24 -5.13
N LYS A 130 -0.76 22.14 -6.10
CA LYS A 130 -0.79 22.97 -7.32
C LYS A 130 -2.04 22.69 -8.16
N GLN A 131 -2.46 21.42 -8.25
CA GLN A 131 -3.65 21.00 -9.03
C GLN A 131 -4.97 21.19 -8.26
N ARG A 132 -4.90 21.52 -6.96
CA ARG A 132 -6.03 21.66 -6.05
C ARG A 132 -6.92 20.42 -6.01
N GLY A 133 -6.29 19.27 -5.86
CA GLY A 133 -6.99 17.99 -5.75
C GLY A 133 -6.05 16.80 -5.77
N GLY A 134 -6.45 15.73 -5.08
CA GLY A 134 -5.72 14.47 -5.05
C GLY A 134 -6.29 13.50 -4.00
N THR A 135 -5.85 12.26 -4.10
CA THR A 135 -6.21 11.22 -3.13
C THR A 135 -4.97 10.42 -2.77
N ILE A 136 -4.71 10.28 -1.47
CA ILE A 136 -3.63 9.45 -0.96
C ILE A 136 -4.26 8.25 -0.25
N ILE A 137 -3.79 7.06 -0.58
CA ILE A 137 -4.22 5.79 0.02
C ILE A 137 -2.99 5.12 0.61
N TYR A 138 -3.00 4.87 1.90
CA TYR A 138 -1.94 4.13 2.58
C TYR A 138 -2.37 2.67 2.73
N MET A 139 -1.45 1.76 2.44
CA MET A 139 -1.65 0.35 2.70
C MET A 139 -1.31 0.04 4.15
N GLY A 140 -2.35 0.07 4.99
CA GLY A 140 -2.30 -0.36 6.37
C GLY A 140 -2.34 -1.89 6.51
N SER A 141 -3.00 -2.35 7.55
CA SER A 141 -3.29 -3.74 7.88
C SER A 141 -4.34 -3.76 9.00
N VAL A 142 -4.97 -4.89 9.29
CA VAL A 142 -5.62 -5.11 10.58
C VAL A 142 -4.66 -4.76 11.72
N HIS A 143 -3.36 -5.02 11.53
CA HIS A 143 -2.31 -4.60 12.46
C HIS A 143 -2.06 -3.09 12.54
N SER A 144 -2.88 -2.27 11.90
CA SER A 144 -3.01 -0.83 12.19
C SER A 144 -3.98 -0.54 13.35
N LYS A 145 -4.70 -1.55 13.83
CA LYS A 145 -5.76 -1.49 14.84
C LYS A 145 -5.47 -2.36 16.04
N GLU A 146 -4.81 -3.49 15.82
CA GLU A 146 -4.48 -4.45 16.86
C GLU A 146 -3.05 -5.00 16.70
N ALA A 147 -2.58 -5.68 17.73
CA ALA A 147 -1.25 -6.24 17.77
C ALA A 147 -1.21 -7.70 17.32
N SER A 148 -0.04 -8.16 16.92
CA SER A 148 0.28 -9.57 16.72
C SER A 148 1.68 -9.84 17.26
N VAL A 149 1.90 -10.99 17.82
CA VAL A 149 3.23 -11.44 18.27
C VAL A 149 4.21 -11.49 17.09
N LEU A 150 5.49 -11.38 17.37
CA LEU A 150 6.60 -11.48 16.41
C LEU A 150 6.67 -10.35 15.37
N LYS A 151 5.81 -9.35 15.41
CA LYS A 151 5.66 -8.33 14.35
C LYS A 151 5.83 -6.89 14.86
N ALA A 152 6.64 -6.67 15.89
CA ALA A 152 6.76 -5.38 16.57
C ALA A 152 6.97 -4.18 15.63
N PRO A 153 7.99 -4.12 14.73
CA PRO A 153 8.17 -2.97 13.86
C PRO A 153 7.04 -2.81 12.83
N TYR A 154 6.46 -3.92 12.37
CA TYR A 154 5.35 -3.89 11.42
C TYR A 154 4.10 -3.28 12.05
N VAL A 155 3.69 -3.77 13.22
CA VAL A 155 2.55 -3.22 13.97
C VAL A 155 2.77 -1.73 14.27
N THR A 156 3.97 -1.35 14.72
CA THR A 156 4.32 0.04 14.97
C THR A 156 4.16 0.90 13.72
N ALA A 157 4.71 0.44 12.59
CA ALA A 157 4.62 1.16 11.33
C ALA A 157 3.16 1.30 10.85
N LYS A 158 2.40 0.23 10.91
CA LYS A 158 1.01 0.23 10.43
C LYS A 158 0.09 1.10 11.28
N HIS A 159 0.30 1.20 12.59
CA HIS A 159 -0.35 2.19 13.44
C HIS A 159 0.05 3.63 13.07
N GLY A 160 1.33 3.87 12.80
CA GLY A 160 1.85 5.18 12.39
C GLY A 160 1.21 5.72 11.10
N LEU A 161 0.90 4.84 10.13
CA LEU A 161 0.23 5.23 8.89
C LEU A 161 -1.16 5.83 9.12
N ILE A 162 -1.91 5.38 10.12
CA ILE A 162 -3.20 6.00 10.48
C ILE A 162 -2.99 7.44 10.95
N GLY A 163 -1.98 7.67 11.79
CA GLY A 163 -1.60 9.01 12.23
C GLY A 163 -1.25 9.92 11.06
N LEU A 164 -0.39 9.45 10.16
CA LEU A 164 0.01 10.19 8.96
C LEU A 164 -1.20 10.53 8.08
N ALA A 165 -2.09 9.57 7.81
CA ALA A 165 -3.29 9.80 7.01
C ALA A 165 -4.20 10.89 7.62
N LYS A 166 -4.38 10.90 8.93
CA LYS A 166 -5.17 11.91 9.64
C LYS A 166 -4.57 13.32 9.54
N VAL A 167 -3.24 13.44 9.63
CA VAL A 167 -2.56 14.73 9.44
C VAL A 167 -2.74 15.22 8.02
N VAL A 168 -2.47 14.36 7.03
CA VAL A 168 -2.64 14.70 5.61
C VAL A 168 -4.09 15.08 5.28
N ALA A 169 -5.07 14.39 5.85
CA ALA A 169 -6.49 14.75 5.68
C ALA A 169 -6.80 16.16 6.17
N LYS A 170 -6.23 16.57 7.30
CA LYS A 170 -6.42 17.93 7.85
C LYS A 170 -5.69 19.00 7.04
N GLU A 171 -4.42 18.79 6.74
CA GLU A 171 -3.62 19.77 6.00
C GLU A 171 -4.01 19.88 4.53
N GLY A 172 -4.38 18.74 3.92
CA GLY A 172 -4.77 18.64 2.51
C GLY A 172 -6.16 19.20 2.20
N ALA A 173 -7.05 19.30 3.19
CA ALA A 173 -8.46 19.67 3.00
C ALA A 173 -8.66 20.97 2.21
N ARG A 174 -7.91 22.04 2.56
CA ARG A 174 -7.95 23.35 1.87
C ARG A 174 -7.47 23.29 0.41
N HIS A 175 -6.76 22.22 0.05
CA HIS A 175 -6.23 21.98 -1.30
C HIS A 175 -7.05 20.93 -2.06
N GLY A 176 -8.17 20.45 -1.50
CA GLY A 176 -8.98 19.40 -2.11
C GLY A 176 -8.32 18.00 -2.09
N VAL A 177 -7.36 17.77 -1.18
CA VAL A 177 -6.67 16.49 -1.06
C VAL A 177 -7.29 15.67 0.06
N ARG A 178 -7.54 14.38 -0.20
CA ARG A 178 -8.03 13.38 0.74
C ARG A 178 -6.95 12.36 1.06
N ALA A 179 -7.01 11.79 2.25
CA ALA A 179 -6.10 10.70 2.64
C ALA A 179 -6.86 9.66 3.48
N ASN A 180 -6.72 8.39 3.12
CA ASN A 180 -7.34 7.27 3.81
C ASN A 180 -6.37 6.10 3.92
N VAL A 181 -6.68 5.13 4.79
CA VAL A 181 -5.92 3.90 4.97
C VAL A 181 -6.81 2.71 4.62
N ILE A 182 -6.30 1.75 3.87
CA ILE A 182 -6.92 0.43 3.73
C ILE A 182 -6.22 -0.50 4.72
N CYS A 183 -6.99 -1.24 5.49
CA CYS A 183 -6.51 -2.17 6.50
C CYS A 183 -6.91 -3.61 6.15
N PRO A 184 -6.16 -4.30 5.27
CA PRO A 184 -6.44 -5.70 4.94
C PRO A 184 -6.18 -6.63 6.13
N GLY A 185 -6.90 -7.74 6.17
CA GLY A 185 -6.52 -8.94 6.90
C GLY A 185 -5.33 -9.65 6.28
N PHE A 186 -5.23 -10.97 6.46
CA PHE A 186 -4.25 -11.76 5.71
C PHE A 186 -4.69 -11.89 4.25
N VAL A 187 -3.85 -11.38 3.36
CA VAL A 187 -4.03 -11.46 1.90
C VAL A 187 -3.07 -12.49 1.35
N ARG A 188 -3.56 -13.55 0.69
CA ARG A 188 -2.69 -14.58 0.12
C ARG A 188 -1.82 -13.99 -0.98
N THR A 189 -0.55 -13.80 -0.68
CA THR A 189 0.48 -13.20 -1.54
C THR A 189 1.79 -13.94 -1.34
N PRO A 190 2.78 -13.80 -2.24
CA PRO A 190 4.12 -14.35 -2.02
C PRO A 190 4.76 -13.93 -0.67
N LEU A 191 4.39 -12.74 -0.16
CA LEU A 191 4.82 -12.29 1.16
C LEU A 191 4.24 -13.15 2.29
N VAL A 192 2.95 -13.50 2.22
CA VAL A 192 2.28 -14.36 3.21
C VAL A 192 2.76 -15.79 3.07
N ASP A 193 2.88 -16.31 1.84
CA ASP A 193 3.39 -17.67 1.61
C ASP A 193 4.79 -17.88 2.22
N LYS A 194 5.65 -16.85 2.17
CA LYS A 194 6.95 -16.88 2.85
C LYS A 194 6.85 -16.88 4.38
N GLN A 195 5.86 -16.17 4.94
CA GLN A 195 5.68 -16.07 6.39
C GLN A 195 5.20 -17.38 7.04
N ILE A 196 4.47 -18.22 6.31
CA ILE A 196 3.89 -19.45 6.85
C ILE A 196 4.98 -20.37 7.43
N PRO A 197 5.99 -20.81 6.63
CA PRO A 197 7.06 -21.67 7.17
C PRO A 197 7.93 -20.95 8.23
N GLU A 198 8.16 -19.64 8.09
CA GLU A 198 8.92 -18.87 9.08
C GLU A 198 8.23 -18.84 10.45
N GLN A 199 6.91 -18.67 10.47
CA GLN A 199 6.11 -18.70 11.71
C GLN A 199 6.02 -20.12 12.27
N ALA A 200 5.78 -21.12 11.42
CA ALA A 200 5.71 -22.52 11.83
C ALA A 200 7.01 -22.93 12.56
N GLN A 201 8.16 -22.62 12.00
CA GLN A 201 9.47 -22.90 12.62
C GLN A 201 9.64 -22.17 13.95
N LYS A 202 9.29 -20.87 14.04
CA LYS A 202 9.47 -20.08 15.25
C LYS A 202 8.53 -20.43 16.39
N LEU A 203 7.34 -20.90 16.04
CA LEU A 203 6.31 -21.30 17.02
C LEU A 203 6.31 -22.78 17.35
N GLY A 204 7.09 -23.61 16.60
CA GLY A 204 7.14 -25.05 16.79
C GLY A 204 5.84 -25.78 16.44
N ILE A 205 5.07 -25.27 15.47
CA ILE A 205 3.78 -25.81 15.02
C ILE A 205 3.83 -26.12 13.52
N SER A 206 2.81 -26.81 12.98
CA SER A 206 2.73 -27.07 11.55
C SER A 206 2.34 -25.83 10.75
N GLU A 207 2.68 -25.78 9.45
CA GLU A 207 2.26 -24.73 8.54
C GLU A 207 0.72 -24.64 8.44
N GLU A 208 0.04 -25.78 8.47
CA GLU A 208 -1.41 -25.86 8.49
C GLU A 208 -2.00 -25.19 9.73
N ALA A 209 -1.39 -25.40 10.91
CA ALA A 209 -1.79 -24.73 12.14
C ALA A 209 -1.55 -23.22 12.08
N VAL A 210 -0.46 -22.76 11.45
CA VAL A 210 -0.24 -21.31 11.22
C VAL A 210 -1.38 -20.72 10.40
N VAL A 211 -1.77 -21.37 9.31
CA VAL A 211 -2.87 -20.87 8.48
C VAL A 211 -4.19 -20.87 9.23
N LYS A 212 -4.58 -22.02 9.79
CA LYS A 212 -5.90 -22.22 10.38
C LYS A 212 -6.06 -21.50 11.72
N ASP A 213 -5.08 -21.67 12.62
CA ASP A 213 -5.23 -21.30 14.04
C ASP A 213 -4.61 -19.91 14.35
N ILE A 214 -3.87 -19.31 13.37
CA ILE A 214 -3.27 -17.98 13.54
C ILE A 214 -3.77 -17.02 12.49
N MET A 215 -3.66 -17.37 11.19
CA MET A 215 -3.96 -16.40 10.13
C MET A 215 -5.47 -16.23 9.89
N LEU A 216 -6.23 -17.29 9.97
CA LEU A 216 -7.67 -17.30 9.69
C LEU A 216 -8.55 -17.47 10.92
N ALA A 217 -7.97 -17.66 12.11
CA ALA A 217 -8.69 -17.94 13.34
C ALA A 217 -9.77 -16.90 13.70
N GLU A 218 -9.50 -15.63 13.41
CA GLU A 218 -10.38 -14.51 13.73
C GLU A 218 -11.33 -14.13 12.58
N THR A 219 -11.20 -14.75 11.39
CA THR A 219 -12.12 -14.50 10.27
C THR A 219 -13.44 -15.24 10.50
N VAL A 220 -14.56 -14.65 10.07
CA VAL A 220 -15.89 -15.24 10.28
C VAL A 220 -16.21 -16.41 9.35
N ASP A 221 -15.47 -16.55 8.26
CA ASP A 221 -15.69 -17.54 7.20
C ASP A 221 -14.47 -18.44 6.93
N GLY A 222 -13.34 -18.18 7.59
CA GLY A 222 -12.11 -18.97 7.42
C GLY A 222 -11.38 -18.70 6.10
N GLU A 223 -11.64 -17.56 5.45
CA GLU A 223 -11.08 -17.24 4.14
C GLU A 223 -10.00 -16.15 4.21
N PHE A 224 -9.06 -16.20 3.27
CA PHE A 224 -8.12 -15.12 3.06
C PHE A 224 -8.77 -13.97 2.28
N THR A 225 -8.48 -12.73 2.68
CA THR A 225 -8.77 -11.58 1.82
C THR A 225 -8.00 -11.72 0.50
N THR A 226 -8.64 -11.43 -0.62
CA THR A 226 -8.01 -11.48 -1.94
C THR A 226 -7.33 -10.15 -2.28
N ILE A 227 -6.38 -10.18 -3.23
CA ILE A 227 -5.76 -8.95 -3.75
C ILE A 227 -6.80 -8.10 -4.49
N GLU A 228 -7.79 -8.73 -5.10
CA GLU A 228 -8.92 -8.11 -5.79
C GLU A 228 -9.83 -7.35 -4.83
N ASP A 229 -10.14 -7.90 -3.65
CA ASP A 229 -10.93 -7.23 -2.61
C ASP A 229 -10.27 -5.90 -2.20
N VAL A 230 -8.96 -5.95 -1.95
CA VAL A 230 -8.18 -4.77 -1.59
C VAL A 230 -8.16 -3.74 -2.73
N ALA A 231 -8.00 -4.19 -3.98
CA ALA A 231 -7.97 -3.33 -5.14
C ALA A 231 -9.32 -2.66 -5.41
N GLN A 232 -10.45 -3.35 -5.17
CA GLN A 232 -11.79 -2.75 -5.28
C GLN A 232 -12.01 -1.65 -4.24
N VAL A 233 -11.56 -1.85 -3.01
CA VAL A 233 -11.62 -0.79 -1.99
C VAL A 233 -10.71 0.39 -2.34
N ALA A 234 -9.51 0.12 -2.90
CA ALA A 234 -8.63 1.17 -3.39
C ALA A 234 -9.29 1.98 -4.52
N LEU A 235 -9.95 1.32 -5.47
CA LEU A 235 -10.71 1.97 -6.54
C LEU A 235 -11.86 2.81 -5.99
N PHE A 236 -12.61 2.29 -5.01
CA PHE A 236 -13.67 3.04 -4.34
C PHE A 236 -13.13 4.34 -3.71
N LEU A 237 -12.06 4.26 -2.92
CA LEU A 237 -11.45 5.41 -2.27
C LEU A 237 -10.88 6.41 -3.29
N ALA A 238 -10.25 5.93 -4.37
CA ALA A 238 -9.68 6.77 -5.41
C ALA A 238 -10.76 7.52 -6.21
N SER A 239 -11.88 6.85 -6.53
CA SER A 239 -12.96 7.39 -7.35
C SER A 239 -14.02 8.20 -6.58
N PHE A 240 -13.94 8.28 -5.26
CA PHE A 240 -14.90 8.99 -4.43
C PHE A 240 -14.88 10.50 -4.73
N LYS A 241 -16.05 11.07 -5.03
CA LYS A 241 -16.16 12.40 -5.68
C LYS A 241 -16.04 13.59 -4.72
N SER A 242 -16.25 13.41 -3.44
CA SER A 242 -16.25 14.50 -2.46
C SER A 242 -15.19 14.32 -1.39
N ASN A 243 -14.96 15.36 -0.58
CA ASN A 243 -14.04 15.30 0.56
C ASN A 243 -14.67 14.69 1.83
N ALA A 244 -15.90 14.19 1.76
CA ALA A 244 -16.57 13.60 2.92
C ALA A 244 -15.86 12.34 3.46
N LEU A 245 -15.20 11.58 2.59
CA LEU A 245 -14.45 10.39 2.97
C LEU A 245 -12.94 10.68 3.01
N THR A 246 -12.46 11.14 4.16
CA THR A 246 -11.04 11.44 4.41
C THR A 246 -10.68 11.16 5.87
N GLY A 247 -9.43 10.83 6.14
CA GLY A 247 -8.92 10.50 7.47
C GLY A 247 -9.41 9.16 8.02
N GLN A 248 -10.03 8.33 7.19
CA GLN A 248 -10.61 7.05 7.58
C GLN A 248 -9.65 5.88 7.39
N SER A 249 -9.88 4.82 8.15
CA SER A 249 -9.23 3.53 7.95
C SER A 249 -10.31 2.48 7.68
N VAL A 250 -10.29 1.93 6.46
CA VAL A 250 -11.28 0.96 5.97
C VAL A 250 -10.71 -0.44 6.14
N VAL A 251 -11.37 -1.27 6.94
CA VAL A 251 -10.96 -2.66 7.18
C VAL A 251 -11.53 -3.56 6.08
N VAL A 252 -10.70 -4.49 5.58
CA VAL A 252 -11.05 -5.51 4.57
C VAL A 252 -10.46 -6.83 5.06
N SER A 253 -11.18 -7.58 5.89
CA SER A 253 -10.57 -8.64 6.70
C SER A 253 -11.46 -9.84 7.02
N HIS A 254 -12.54 -10.06 6.28
CA HIS A 254 -13.49 -11.14 6.58
C HIS A 254 -13.95 -11.14 8.04
N GLY A 255 -14.24 -9.95 8.58
CA GLY A 255 -14.70 -9.81 9.95
C GLY A 255 -13.64 -10.02 11.04
N TRP A 256 -12.38 -10.29 10.71
CA TRP A 256 -11.31 -10.40 11.71
C TRP A 256 -11.28 -9.20 12.67
N PHE A 257 -11.32 -7.99 12.13
CA PHE A 257 -11.45 -6.78 12.95
C PHE A 257 -12.72 -6.02 12.56
N MET A 258 -13.60 -5.80 13.54
CA MET A 258 -14.83 -5.00 13.40
C MET A 258 -14.73 -3.74 14.28
N GLN A 259 -15.09 -2.56 13.71
CA GLN A 259 -15.12 -1.27 14.43
C GLN A 259 -16.51 -0.98 14.99
#